data_573140c0ab37140c93a5d9471a1666f9
#
_entry.id   573140c0ab37140c93a5d9471a1666f9
#
_cell.length_a   1.000
_cell.length_b   1.000
_cell.length_c   1.000
_cell.angle_alpha   90.00
_cell.angle_beta   90.00
_cell.angle_gamma   90.00
#
_symmetry.space_group_name_H-M   'P 1'
#
loop_
_entity.id
_entity.type
_entity.pdbx_description
1 polymer ?
#
loop_
_entity_poly.entity_id
_entity_poly.type
_entity_poly.pdbx_seq_one_letter_code
_entity_poly.pdbx_strand_id
1 'polypeptide(L)'
;MKIYNEELQRLQAAMMEETRLEAKLAELMCQQKELVKKTNELHRSMRQEQEDVERLNSRNLTALYYRVTGKMGEKLSKEEQEAYAAAVKYDSANSELQAVNEKIEEYRKQLSDLRGCG
;
A
#
# COMPACT_ATOMS: atom_id res chain seq x y z
N MET A 1 -17.67 25.68 38.57
CA MET A 1 -17.24 24.30 38.70
C MET A 1 -17.64 23.42 37.53
N LYS A 2 -18.86 23.54 37.01
CA LYS A 2 -19.27 22.77 35.80
C LYS A 2 -18.39 23.09 34.61
N ILE A 3 -18.02 24.35 34.42
CA ILE A 3 -17.16 24.77 33.29
C ILE A 3 -15.79 24.12 33.37
N TYR A 4 -15.23 24.06 34.58
CA TYR A 4 -13.93 23.42 34.81
C TYR A 4 -13.97 21.91 34.47
N ASN A 5 -15.02 21.24 34.92
CA ASN A 5 -15.20 19.80 34.63
C ASN A 5 -15.37 19.54 33.14
N GLU A 6 -16.10 20.40 32.43
CA GLU A 6 -16.30 20.28 30.99
C GLU A 6 -14.99 20.45 30.23
N GLU A 7 -14.18 21.43 30.63
CA GLU A 7 -12.86 21.66 30.03
C GLU A 7 -11.93 20.47 30.28
N LEU A 8 -11.94 19.95 31.51
CA LEU A 8 -11.14 18.78 31.85
C LEU A 8 -11.55 17.58 31.05
N GLN A 9 -12.86 17.34 30.86
CA GLN A 9 -13.38 16.26 30.05
C GLN A 9 -12.97 16.41 28.58
N ARG A 10 -13.00 17.63 28.06
CA ARG A 10 -12.56 17.91 26.68
C ARG A 10 -11.08 17.60 26.51
N LEU A 11 -10.26 18.00 27.46
CA LEU A 11 -8.82 17.72 27.43
C LEU A 11 -8.54 16.22 27.48
N GLN A 12 -9.24 15.51 28.36
CA GLN A 12 -9.11 14.06 28.47
C GLN A 12 -9.52 13.37 27.18
N ALA A 13 -10.65 13.81 26.59
CA ALA A 13 -11.15 13.26 25.32
C ALA A 13 -10.13 13.52 24.20
N ALA A 14 -9.55 14.72 24.15
CA ALA A 14 -8.55 15.07 23.14
C ALA A 14 -7.28 14.24 23.32
N MET A 15 -6.83 14.02 24.55
CA MET A 15 -5.67 13.19 24.85
C MET A 15 -5.90 11.73 24.48
N MET A 16 -7.10 11.23 24.76
CA MET A 16 -7.47 9.85 24.38
C MET A 16 -7.52 9.69 22.87
N GLU A 17 -8.07 10.69 22.18
CA GLU A 17 -8.12 10.69 20.72
C GLU A 17 -6.72 10.75 20.11
N GLU A 18 -5.85 11.59 20.66
CA GLU A 18 -4.46 11.65 20.21
C GLU A 18 -3.75 10.32 20.39
N THR A 19 -3.92 9.69 21.56
CA THR A 19 -3.34 8.38 21.85
C THR A 19 -3.86 7.33 20.88
N ARG A 20 -5.17 7.35 20.60
CA ARG A 20 -5.80 6.42 19.65
C ARG A 20 -5.21 6.59 18.24
N LEU A 21 -5.09 7.85 17.81
CA LEU A 21 -4.52 8.15 16.48
C LEU A 21 -3.05 7.76 16.39
N GLU A 22 -2.29 8.00 17.44
CA GLU A 22 -0.87 7.59 17.48
C GLU A 22 -0.72 6.07 17.41
N ALA A 23 -1.56 5.34 18.12
CA ALA A 23 -1.56 3.88 18.09
C ALA A 23 -1.93 3.35 16.71
N LYS A 24 -2.95 3.93 16.07
CA LYS A 24 -3.35 3.58 14.70
C LYS A 24 -2.25 3.90 13.70
N LEU A 25 -1.60 5.05 13.86
CA LEU A 25 -0.51 5.47 13.00
C LEU A 25 0.67 4.50 13.12
N ALA A 26 1.04 4.10 14.33
CA ALA A 26 2.12 3.14 14.57
C ALA A 26 1.82 1.79 13.91
N GLU A 27 0.58 1.33 14.03
CA GLU A 27 0.13 0.09 13.39
C GLU A 27 0.23 0.19 11.85
N LEU A 28 -0.23 1.30 11.28
CA LEU A 28 -0.16 1.54 9.84
C LEU A 28 1.28 1.64 9.35
N MET A 29 2.16 2.26 10.13
CA MET A 29 3.57 2.35 9.77
C MET A 29 4.24 0.98 9.79
N CYS A 30 3.84 0.11 10.72
CA CYS A 30 4.31 -1.27 10.76
C CYS A 30 3.83 -2.02 9.51
N GLN A 31 2.56 -1.88 9.13
CA GLN A 31 2.01 -2.45 7.90
C GLN A 31 2.74 -1.92 6.67
N GLN A 32 3.04 -0.63 6.67
CA GLN A 32 3.78 0.01 5.58
C GLN A 32 5.14 -0.65 5.38
N LYS A 33 5.89 -0.87 6.46
CA LYS A 33 7.20 -1.53 6.38
C LYS A 33 7.08 -2.93 5.79
N GLU A 34 6.11 -3.70 6.23
CA GLU A 34 5.89 -5.06 5.73
C GLU A 34 5.50 -5.05 4.25
N LEU A 35 4.62 -4.11 3.86
CA LEU A 35 4.19 -3.99 2.47
C LEU A 35 5.30 -3.49 1.56
N VAL A 36 6.14 -2.58 2.03
CA VAL A 36 7.31 -2.12 1.27
C VAL A 36 8.26 -3.29 1.02
N LYS A 37 8.53 -4.08 2.04
CA LYS A 37 9.39 -5.25 1.91
C LYS A 37 8.80 -6.26 0.93
N LYS A 38 7.51 -6.56 1.07
CA LYS A 38 6.79 -7.48 0.20
C LYS A 38 6.78 -6.97 -1.24
N THR A 39 6.50 -5.67 -1.42
CA THR A 39 6.46 -5.05 -2.75
C THR A 39 7.83 -5.12 -3.42
N ASN A 40 8.91 -4.87 -2.67
CA ASN A 40 10.26 -4.96 -3.20
C ASN A 40 10.61 -6.39 -3.61
N GLU A 41 10.23 -7.37 -2.81
CA GLU A 41 10.45 -8.78 -3.14
C GLU A 41 9.67 -9.19 -4.38
N LEU A 42 8.41 -8.77 -4.48
CA LEU A 42 7.56 -9.05 -5.64
C LEU A 42 8.06 -8.33 -6.88
N HIS A 43 8.57 -7.11 -6.73
CA HIS A 43 9.15 -6.37 -7.84
C HIS A 43 10.38 -7.09 -8.39
N ARG A 44 11.23 -7.60 -7.49
CA ARG A 44 12.41 -8.37 -7.91
C ARG A 44 12.00 -9.65 -8.64
N SER A 45 11.02 -10.37 -8.11
CA SER A 45 10.48 -11.59 -8.72
C SER A 45 9.88 -11.28 -10.10
N MET A 46 9.08 -10.22 -10.17
CA MET A 46 8.47 -9.78 -11.43
C MET A 46 9.53 -9.43 -12.47
N ARG A 47 10.59 -8.75 -12.08
CA ARG A 47 11.67 -8.39 -13.00
C ARG A 47 12.38 -9.62 -13.55
N GLN A 48 12.61 -10.63 -12.73
CA GLN A 48 13.22 -11.88 -13.18
C GLN A 48 12.32 -12.58 -14.20
N GLU A 49 11.03 -12.69 -13.90
CA GLU A 49 10.08 -13.31 -14.83
C GLU A 49 9.94 -12.50 -16.10
N GLN A 50 9.95 -11.19 -15.99
CA GLN A 50 9.87 -10.28 -17.12
C GLN A 50 11.10 -10.39 -18.02
N GLU A 51 12.28 -10.53 -17.44
CA GLU A 51 13.52 -10.74 -18.20
C GLU A 51 13.45 -12.01 -19.03
N ASP A 52 12.91 -13.09 -18.47
CA ASP A 52 12.74 -14.33 -19.17
C ASP A 52 11.79 -14.18 -20.37
N VAL A 53 10.73 -13.41 -20.20
CA VAL A 53 9.78 -13.09 -21.28
C VAL A 53 10.38 -12.12 -22.28
N GLU A 54 11.14 -11.13 -21.81
CA GLU A 54 11.77 -10.12 -22.68
C GLU A 54 12.84 -10.70 -23.60
N ARG A 55 13.49 -11.76 -23.20
CA ARG A 55 14.38 -12.51 -24.11
C ARG A 55 13.65 -12.96 -25.37
N LEU A 56 12.35 -13.17 -25.24
CA LEU A 56 11.51 -13.59 -26.34
C LEU A 56 10.86 -12.41 -27.06
N ASN A 57 10.55 -11.30 -26.35
CA ASN A 57 9.67 -10.28 -26.88
C ASN A 57 9.99 -8.82 -26.53
N SER A 58 11.03 -8.54 -25.78
CA SER A 58 11.53 -7.22 -25.34
C SER A 58 10.44 -6.15 -25.11
N ARG A 59 9.68 -6.26 -24.02
CA ARG A 59 8.60 -5.33 -23.73
C ARG A 59 8.45 -5.05 -22.23
N ASN A 60 7.79 -3.93 -21.95
CA ASN A 60 7.48 -3.50 -20.59
C ASN A 60 6.23 -4.21 -20.04
N LEU A 61 5.90 -3.90 -18.78
CA LEU A 61 4.77 -4.51 -18.08
C LEU A 61 3.43 -4.28 -18.79
N THR A 62 3.22 -3.06 -19.32
CA THR A 62 1.99 -2.71 -20.03
C THR A 62 1.81 -3.60 -21.27
N ALA A 63 2.89 -3.78 -22.02
CA ALA A 63 2.86 -4.65 -23.21
C ALA A 63 2.57 -6.10 -22.82
N LEU A 64 3.11 -6.56 -21.68
CA LEU A 64 2.83 -7.90 -21.17
C LEU A 64 1.34 -8.07 -20.85
N TYR A 65 0.73 -7.07 -20.17
CA TYR A 65 -0.70 -7.09 -19.89
C TYR A 65 -1.53 -7.14 -21.15
N TYR A 66 -1.20 -6.30 -22.13
CA TYR A 66 -1.91 -6.30 -23.41
C TYR A 66 -1.80 -7.64 -24.12
N ARG A 67 -0.62 -8.24 -24.11
CA ARG A 67 -0.40 -9.53 -24.75
C ARG A 67 -1.20 -10.62 -24.09
N VAL A 68 -1.19 -10.68 -22.76
CA VAL A 68 -1.95 -11.69 -22.02
C VAL A 68 -3.45 -11.49 -22.24
N THR A 69 -3.92 -10.25 -22.19
CA THR A 69 -5.33 -9.92 -22.44
C THR A 69 -5.73 -10.29 -23.88
N GLY A 70 -4.87 -9.99 -24.85
CA GLY A 70 -5.12 -10.32 -26.26
C GLY A 70 -5.10 -11.81 -26.55
N LYS A 71 -4.42 -12.58 -25.69
CA LYS A 71 -4.34 -14.05 -25.83
C LYS A 71 -5.31 -14.78 -24.93
N MET A 72 -6.29 -14.08 -24.36
CA MET A 72 -7.31 -14.71 -23.51
C MET A 72 -8.17 -15.68 -24.32
N GLY A 73 -7.86 -16.88 -24.35
CA GLY A 73 -8.47 -17.92 -25.18
C GLY A 73 -7.44 -18.71 -25.94
N GLU A 74 -6.20 -18.21 -25.98
CA GLU A 74 -5.08 -18.93 -26.56
C GLU A 74 -4.22 -19.52 -25.44
N LYS A 75 -3.45 -20.54 -25.76
CA LYS A 75 -2.56 -21.19 -24.82
C LYS A 75 -1.34 -20.32 -24.56
N LEU A 76 -1.23 -19.77 -23.34
CA LEU A 76 -0.07 -18.99 -22.93
C LEU A 76 1.12 -19.91 -22.65
N SER A 77 2.31 -19.45 -22.95
CA SER A 77 3.52 -20.16 -22.54
C SER A 77 3.63 -20.11 -21.01
N LYS A 78 4.40 -21.05 -20.46
CA LYS A 78 4.63 -21.11 -19.00
C LYS A 78 5.26 -19.82 -18.50
N GLU A 79 6.24 -19.29 -19.23
CA GLU A 79 6.93 -18.05 -18.91
C GLU A 79 5.99 -16.85 -18.89
N GLU A 80 5.07 -16.79 -19.86
CA GLU A 80 4.06 -15.72 -19.92
C GLU A 80 3.09 -15.80 -18.75
N GLN A 81 2.67 -16.99 -18.38
CA GLN A 81 1.79 -17.22 -17.24
C GLN A 81 2.46 -16.79 -15.92
N GLU A 82 3.71 -17.19 -15.73
CA GLU A 82 4.49 -16.86 -14.54
C GLU A 82 4.75 -15.35 -14.44
N ALA A 83 5.09 -14.71 -15.54
CA ALA A 83 5.31 -13.27 -15.60
C ALA A 83 4.03 -12.49 -15.29
N TYR A 84 2.91 -12.93 -15.85
CA TYR A 84 1.61 -12.31 -15.59
C TYR A 84 1.22 -12.45 -14.12
N ALA A 85 1.38 -13.64 -13.55
CA ALA A 85 1.06 -13.89 -12.15
C ALA A 85 1.92 -13.02 -11.23
N ALA A 86 3.21 -12.89 -11.53
CA ALA A 86 4.12 -12.03 -10.76
C ALA A 86 3.71 -10.56 -10.86
N ALA A 87 3.32 -10.10 -12.05
CA ALA A 87 2.88 -8.72 -12.28
C ALA A 87 1.59 -8.41 -11.51
N VAL A 88 0.64 -9.34 -11.49
CA VAL A 88 -0.62 -9.17 -10.75
C VAL A 88 -0.35 -9.07 -9.25
N LYS A 89 0.53 -9.92 -8.73
CA LYS A 89 0.90 -9.88 -7.31
C LYS A 89 1.57 -8.57 -6.93
N TYR A 90 2.47 -8.10 -7.77
CA TYR A 90 3.14 -6.82 -7.57
C TYR A 90 2.15 -5.66 -7.56
N ASP A 91 1.26 -5.63 -8.54
CA ASP A 91 0.23 -4.59 -8.67
C ASP A 91 -0.68 -4.56 -7.45
N SER A 92 -1.12 -5.72 -6.99
CA SER A 92 -1.97 -5.85 -5.81
C SER A 92 -1.26 -5.33 -4.56
N ALA A 93 0.00 -5.73 -4.35
CA ALA A 93 0.80 -5.28 -3.20
C ALA A 93 1.05 -3.77 -3.26
N ASN A 94 1.32 -3.24 -4.44
CA ASN A 94 1.54 -1.81 -4.64
C ASN A 94 0.26 -0.99 -4.35
N SER A 95 -0.90 -1.51 -4.73
CA SER A 95 -2.19 -0.88 -4.43
C SER A 95 -2.47 -0.88 -2.94
N GLU A 96 -2.17 -1.97 -2.24
CA GLU A 96 -2.29 -2.04 -0.78
C GLU A 96 -1.37 -1.03 -0.10
N LEU A 97 -0.14 -0.93 -0.57
CA LEU A 97 0.84 0.02 -0.04
C LEU A 97 0.36 1.46 -0.23
N GLN A 98 -0.18 1.77 -1.40
CA GLN A 98 -0.73 3.10 -1.69
C GLN A 98 -1.87 3.43 -0.74
N ALA A 99 -2.79 2.49 -0.52
CA ALA A 99 -3.91 2.67 0.40
C ALA A 99 -3.44 2.91 1.84
N VAL A 100 -2.42 2.16 2.29
CA VAL A 100 -1.84 2.35 3.62
C VAL A 100 -1.17 3.72 3.73
N ASN A 101 -0.43 4.14 2.70
CA ASN A 101 0.20 5.45 2.67
C ASN A 101 -0.82 6.58 2.76
N GLU A 102 -1.95 6.47 2.06
CA GLU A 102 -3.03 7.44 2.12
C GLU A 102 -3.63 7.52 3.52
N LYS A 103 -3.83 6.40 4.18
CA LYS A 103 -4.32 6.36 5.56
C LYS A 103 -3.33 6.98 6.53
N ILE A 104 -2.04 6.73 6.35
CA ILE A 104 -1.00 7.34 7.18
C ILE A 104 -1.06 8.86 7.08
N GLU A 105 -1.17 9.39 5.86
CA GLU A 105 -1.28 10.83 5.64
C GLU A 105 -2.55 11.40 6.29
N GLU A 106 -3.65 10.69 6.16
CA GLU A 106 -4.92 11.10 6.78
C GLU A 106 -4.79 11.17 8.30
N TYR A 107 -4.22 10.15 8.94
CA TYR A 107 -4.04 10.14 10.39
C TYR A 107 -3.02 11.17 10.86
N ARG A 108 -1.96 11.39 10.10
CA ARG A 108 -1.00 12.46 10.39
C ARG A 108 -1.65 13.83 10.36
N LYS A 109 -2.53 14.04 9.38
CA LYS A 109 -3.28 15.28 9.26
C LYS A 109 -4.20 15.47 10.45
N GLN A 110 -4.92 14.42 10.85
CA GLN A 110 -5.81 14.46 12.02
C GLN A 110 -5.03 14.79 13.30
N LEU A 111 -3.85 14.18 13.48
CA LEU A 111 -2.99 14.47 14.63
C LEU A 111 -2.48 15.90 14.60
N SER A 112 -2.08 16.39 13.44
CA SER A 112 -1.62 17.76 13.27
C SER A 112 -2.73 18.75 13.62
N ASP A 113 -3.95 18.50 13.14
CA ASP A 113 -5.11 19.34 13.43
C ASP A 113 -5.43 19.31 14.91
N LEU A 114 -5.35 18.17 15.55
CA LEU A 114 -5.63 18.01 16.97
C LEU A 114 -4.60 18.75 17.83
N ARG A 115 -3.32 18.65 17.46
CA ARG A 115 -2.23 19.35 18.16
C ARG A 115 -2.25 20.84 17.87
N GLY A 116 -2.65 21.22 16.68
CA GLY A 116 -2.74 22.62 16.26
C GLY A 116 -3.86 23.38 16.90
N CYS A 117 -4.88 22.69 17.42
CA CYS A 117 -6.00 23.31 18.13
C CYS A 117 -5.67 23.74 19.57
N GLY A 118 -4.48 23.37 20.03
CA GLY A 118 -3.99 23.83 21.30
C GLY A 118 -3.28 25.17 21.14
#